data_73c0785fddd237bdcfe9964557e73055
#
_entry.id   73c0785fddd237bdcfe9964557e73055
#
_cell.length_a   1.000
_cell.length_b   1.000
_cell.length_c   1.000
_cell.angle_alpha   90.00
_cell.angle_beta   90.00
_cell.angle_gamma   90.00
#
_symmetry.space_group_name_H-M   'P 1'
#
loop_
_entity.id
_entity.type
_entity.pdbx_description
1 polymer ?
#
loop_
_entity_poly.entity_id
_entity_poly.type
_entity_poly.pdbx_seq_one_letter_code
_entity_poly.pdbx_strand_id
1 'polypeptide(L)'
;MRYQIQGDTLPVVICQLEGGERMITQGGGMAWMSPNMLMETTTNGGLGKAFGRMFSGEHIFQNIYTSQGGTGMIAFASSFPGSIKAFQIAPGQEMIFQKSAFLASEAGVELSVFFNKKFSSGLFGGEGFIMQKVSGHGIMFAEFDGHVVEYELQPGQQIV
;
A
#
# COMPACT_ATOMS: atom_id res chain seq x y z
N MET A 1 -6.67 14.19 3.09
CA MET A 1 -5.25 14.01 3.45
C MET A 1 -4.34 14.85 2.55
N ARG A 2 -3.21 15.35 3.05
CA ARG A 2 -2.09 15.95 2.28
C ARG A 2 -0.85 15.11 2.49
N TYR A 3 0.04 15.04 1.52
CA TYR A 3 1.28 14.27 1.62
C TYR A 3 2.47 14.94 0.93
N GLN A 4 3.67 14.51 1.32
CA GLN A 4 4.93 14.89 0.69
C GLN A 4 5.87 13.68 0.68
N ILE A 5 6.50 13.40 -0.46
CA ILE A 5 7.54 12.38 -0.58
C ILE A 5 8.89 13.08 -0.51
N GLN A 6 9.79 12.59 0.34
CA GLN A 6 11.13 13.15 0.58
C GLN A 6 12.19 12.05 0.53
N GLY A 7 13.40 12.42 0.14
CA GLY A 7 14.56 11.54 0.05
C GLY A 7 14.71 10.87 -1.32
N ASP A 8 15.95 10.61 -1.69
CA ASP A 8 16.31 10.09 -3.02
C ASP A 8 16.64 8.59 -2.99
N THR A 9 17.38 8.13 -1.99
CA THR A 9 17.83 6.73 -1.92
C THR A 9 16.90 5.85 -1.09
N LEU A 10 16.53 6.32 0.09
CA LEU A 10 15.55 5.68 0.98
C LEU A 10 14.43 6.68 1.24
N PRO A 11 13.48 6.83 0.31
CA PRO A 11 12.45 7.84 0.41
C PRO A 11 11.47 7.53 1.55
N VAL A 12 10.83 8.60 2.02
CA VAL A 12 9.75 8.56 2.99
C VAL A 12 8.57 9.37 2.47
N VAL A 13 7.37 8.87 2.65
CA VAL A 13 6.15 9.64 2.46
C VAL A 13 5.63 10.11 3.81
N ILE A 14 5.45 11.41 3.96
CA ILE A 14 4.90 12.06 5.16
C ILE A 14 3.46 12.48 4.84
N CYS A 15 2.51 11.95 5.59
CA CYS A 15 1.09 12.20 5.43
C CYS A 15 0.57 13.06 6.60
N GLN A 16 -0.21 14.08 6.28
CA GLN A 16 -0.97 14.89 7.23
C GLN A 16 -2.44 14.52 7.12
N LEU A 17 -3.01 14.05 8.22
CA LEU A 17 -4.37 13.57 8.31
C LEU A 17 -5.19 14.53 9.18
N GLU A 18 -6.36 14.92 8.71
CA GLU A 18 -7.33 15.61 9.54
C GLU A 18 -8.02 14.63 10.51
N GLY A 19 -8.70 15.14 11.54
CA GLY A 19 -9.34 14.31 12.55
C GLY A 19 -10.32 13.30 11.96
N GLY A 20 -10.11 12.02 12.26
CA GLY A 20 -10.88 10.88 11.76
C GLY A 20 -10.41 10.29 10.45
N GLU A 21 -9.48 10.95 9.71
CA GLU A 21 -8.85 10.33 8.54
C GLU A 21 -7.94 9.17 8.96
N ARG A 22 -7.83 8.19 8.08
CA ARG A 22 -7.15 6.92 8.36
C ARG A 22 -6.19 6.54 7.25
N MET A 23 -5.05 5.98 7.68
CA MET A 23 -4.09 5.29 6.80
C MET A 23 -3.98 3.84 7.18
N ILE A 24 -3.74 3.00 6.18
CA ILE A 24 -3.56 1.56 6.34
C ILE A 24 -2.19 1.17 5.80
N THR A 25 -1.46 0.32 6.52
CA THR A 25 -0.25 -0.34 6.00
C THR A 25 -0.24 -1.82 6.35
N GLN A 26 0.46 -2.61 5.56
CA GLN A 26 0.84 -3.98 5.90
C GLN A 26 2.17 -3.90 6.65
N GLY A 27 2.35 -4.56 7.76
CA GLY A 27 3.43 -4.44 8.73
C GLY A 27 4.76 -3.82 8.29
N GLY A 28 5.37 -3.02 9.15
CA GLY A 28 6.75 -2.55 9.02
C GLY A 28 6.99 -1.21 8.31
N GLY A 29 6.02 -0.68 7.57
CA GLY A 29 6.24 0.54 6.78
C GLY A 29 6.19 1.87 7.56
N MET A 30 5.58 1.91 8.75
CA MET A 30 5.50 3.13 9.56
C MET A 30 6.85 3.43 10.21
N ALA A 31 7.36 4.65 9.96
CA ALA A 31 8.62 5.13 10.50
C ALA A 31 8.44 5.99 11.77
N TRP A 32 7.53 6.96 11.74
CA TRP A 32 7.15 7.79 12.90
C TRP A 32 5.73 8.33 12.75
N MET A 33 5.15 8.76 13.85
CA MET A 33 3.85 9.44 13.87
C MET A 33 3.76 10.43 15.00
N SER A 34 2.85 11.42 14.89
CA SER A 34 2.56 12.36 15.96
C SER A 34 1.79 11.69 17.11
N PRO A 35 1.87 12.25 18.35
CA PRO A 35 1.26 11.62 19.52
C PRO A 35 -0.26 11.46 19.47
N ASN A 36 -0.95 12.24 18.65
CA ASN A 36 -2.40 12.17 18.46
C ASN A 36 -2.84 11.15 17.39
N MET A 37 -1.93 10.30 16.91
CA MET A 37 -2.27 9.18 16.05
C MET A 37 -2.53 7.93 16.89
N LEU A 38 -3.67 7.28 16.65
CA LEU A 38 -4.01 5.97 17.22
C LEU A 38 -3.65 4.88 16.22
N MET A 39 -2.91 3.88 16.67
CA MET A 39 -2.62 2.66 15.90
C MET A 39 -3.47 1.50 16.40
N GLU A 40 -4.15 0.82 15.50
CA GLU A 40 -4.89 -0.40 15.74
C GLU A 40 -4.40 -1.48 14.79
N THR A 41 -4.07 -2.66 15.32
CA THR A 41 -3.70 -3.82 14.49
C THR A 41 -4.93 -4.70 14.31
N THR A 42 -5.35 -4.92 13.08
CA THR A 42 -6.44 -5.85 12.78
C THR A 42 -5.86 -7.21 12.44
N THR A 43 -6.18 -8.20 13.27
CA THR A 43 -6.13 -9.61 12.91
C THR A 43 -7.51 -9.99 12.37
N ASN A 44 -7.61 -10.88 11.40
CA ASN A 44 -8.87 -11.39 10.87
C ASN A 44 -9.83 -11.80 12.00
N GLY A 45 -10.71 -10.89 12.47
CA GLY A 45 -11.71 -11.21 13.50
C GLY A 45 -12.08 -10.09 14.47
N GLY A 46 -11.38 -8.96 14.55
CA GLY A 46 -11.66 -7.84 15.46
C GLY A 46 -12.10 -6.57 14.74
N LEU A 47 -13.24 -5.98 15.16
CA LEU A 47 -13.75 -4.63 14.82
C LEU A 47 -14.01 -4.31 13.34
N GLY A 48 -14.76 -5.14 12.66
CA GLY A 48 -15.32 -4.76 11.38
C GLY A 48 -15.43 -5.90 10.40
N LYS A 49 -16.51 -6.63 10.49
CA LYS A 49 -16.92 -7.63 9.46
C LYS A 49 -16.95 -7.06 8.03
N ALA A 50 -16.80 -5.74 7.86
CA ALA A 50 -16.71 -5.07 6.56
C ALA A 50 -15.30 -5.16 5.94
N PHE A 51 -14.24 -5.05 6.73
CA PHE A 51 -12.86 -5.17 6.25
C PHE A 51 -12.38 -6.63 6.12
N GLY A 52 -12.92 -7.57 6.90
CA GLY A 52 -12.55 -8.99 6.85
C GLY A 52 -13.01 -9.74 5.59
N ARG A 53 -13.83 -9.14 4.72
CA ARG A 53 -14.25 -9.74 3.45
C ARG A 53 -13.28 -9.53 2.29
N MET A 54 -12.29 -8.67 2.47
CA MET A 54 -11.36 -8.28 1.40
C MET A 54 -10.21 -9.26 1.16
N PHE A 55 -9.94 -10.16 2.08
CA PHE A 55 -8.79 -11.07 1.96
C PHE A 55 -9.23 -12.52 2.10
N SER A 56 -9.73 -13.09 1.01
CA SER A 56 -9.94 -14.54 0.93
C SER A 56 -8.59 -15.23 0.75
N GLY A 57 -8.03 -15.78 1.85
CA GLY A 57 -7.03 -16.82 1.76
C GLY A 57 -5.69 -16.62 2.45
N GLU A 58 -5.31 -15.42 2.90
CA GLU A 58 -4.08 -15.22 3.68
C GLU A 58 -4.35 -14.31 4.89
N HIS A 59 -3.77 -14.65 6.04
CA HIS A 59 -3.78 -13.81 7.24
C HIS A 59 -2.87 -12.59 7.02
N ILE A 60 -3.42 -11.53 6.45
CA ILE A 60 -2.68 -10.28 6.29
C ILE A 60 -2.95 -9.42 7.52
N PHE A 61 -1.93 -9.21 8.33
CA PHE A 61 -1.96 -8.23 9.41
C PHE A 61 -1.94 -6.83 8.79
N GLN A 62 -2.93 -6.01 9.12
CA GLN A 62 -2.97 -4.61 8.74
C GLN A 62 -2.93 -3.74 9.98
N ASN A 63 -2.13 -2.69 9.93
CA ASN A 63 -2.15 -1.62 10.89
C ASN A 63 -2.98 -0.46 10.33
N ILE A 64 -3.93 0.01 11.13
CA ILE A 64 -4.77 1.16 10.82
C ILE A 64 -4.32 2.30 11.74
N TYR A 65 -4.03 3.44 11.15
CA TYR A 65 -3.65 4.65 11.86
C TYR A 65 -4.72 5.71 11.70
N THR A 66 -5.27 6.19 12.81
CA THR A 66 -6.35 7.18 12.83
C THR A 66 -5.88 8.44 13.52
N SER A 67 -6.09 9.61 12.89
CA SER A 67 -5.87 10.90 13.56
C SER A 67 -6.98 11.20 14.56
N GLN A 68 -6.60 11.46 15.82
CA GLN A 68 -7.51 11.79 16.90
C GLN A 68 -7.43 13.28 17.26
N GLY A 69 -8.56 13.98 17.18
CA GLY A 69 -8.69 15.34 17.73
C GLY A 69 -7.80 16.39 17.05
N GLY A 70 -7.86 16.54 15.74
CA GLY A 70 -7.12 17.54 14.98
C GLY A 70 -6.23 16.94 13.90
N THR A 71 -5.29 17.73 13.38
CA THR A 71 -4.35 17.25 12.35
C THR A 71 -3.28 16.36 12.98
N GLY A 72 -3.18 15.12 12.50
CA GLY A 72 -2.12 14.18 12.83
C GLY A 72 -1.10 14.06 11.69
N MET A 73 0.10 13.61 12.01
CA MET A 73 1.16 13.34 11.03
C MET A 73 1.64 11.91 11.18
N ILE A 74 1.82 11.23 10.06
CA ILE A 74 2.42 9.89 10.00
C ILE A 74 3.33 9.78 8.80
N ALA A 75 4.44 9.07 8.96
CA ALA A 75 5.41 8.83 7.91
C ALA A 75 5.61 7.33 7.67
N PHE A 76 5.68 6.97 6.39
CA PHE A 76 5.99 5.62 5.93
C PHE A 76 7.28 5.66 5.12
N ALA A 77 8.24 4.83 5.51
CA ALA A 77 9.56 4.77 4.86
C ALA A 77 9.66 3.56 3.95
N SER A 78 10.38 3.72 2.85
CA SER A 78 10.75 2.60 1.99
C SER A 78 11.64 1.61 2.73
N SER A 79 11.43 0.33 2.49
CA SER A 79 12.17 -0.77 3.11
C SER A 79 13.52 -1.03 2.43
N PHE A 80 13.74 -0.46 1.24
CA PHE A 80 14.92 -0.66 0.40
C PHE A 80 15.24 0.60 -0.41
N PRO A 81 16.47 0.72 -0.95
CA PRO A 81 16.82 1.82 -1.85
C PRO A 81 15.97 1.81 -3.11
N GLY A 82 15.27 2.92 -3.37
CA GLY A 82 14.36 2.96 -4.50
C GLY A 82 13.50 4.21 -4.56
N SER A 83 12.25 4.02 -4.96
CA SER A 83 11.30 5.11 -5.19
C SER A 83 9.97 4.85 -4.52
N ILE A 84 9.32 5.91 -4.01
CA ILE A 84 7.91 5.87 -3.62
C ILE A 84 7.11 6.66 -4.66
N LYS A 85 5.99 6.08 -5.13
CA LYS A 85 5.03 6.77 -5.98
C LYS A 85 3.63 6.75 -5.37
N ALA A 86 2.91 7.85 -5.57
CA ALA A 86 1.52 7.98 -5.17
C ALA A 86 0.61 7.69 -6.38
N PHE A 87 -0.39 6.84 -6.16
CA PHE A 87 -1.40 6.49 -7.16
C PHE A 87 -2.77 6.89 -6.65
N GLN A 88 -3.46 7.73 -7.43
CA GLN A 88 -4.85 8.07 -7.16
C GLN A 88 -5.73 6.95 -7.70
N ILE A 89 -6.46 6.29 -6.81
CA ILE A 89 -7.44 5.25 -7.17
C ILE A 89 -8.81 5.90 -7.24
N ALA A 90 -9.41 5.89 -8.41
CA ALA A 90 -10.77 6.40 -8.62
C ALA A 90 -11.80 5.27 -8.54
N PRO A 91 -13.05 5.55 -8.13
CA PRO A 91 -14.12 4.55 -8.14
C PRO A 91 -14.29 3.88 -9.52
N GLY A 92 -14.30 2.55 -9.54
CA GLY A 92 -14.38 1.75 -10.77
C GLY A 92 -13.04 1.54 -11.49
N GLN A 93 -11.96 2.17 -11.03
CA GLN A 93 -10.62 1.92 -11.52
C GLN A 93 -9.99 0.73 -10.78
N GLU A 94 -9.30 -0.11 -11.53
CA GLU A 94 -8.51 -1.21 -10.98
C GLU A 94 -7.07 -1.09 -11.47
N MET A 95 -6.13 -1.29 -10.56
CA MET A 95 -4.70 -1.34 -10.86
C MET A 95 -4.11 -2.63 -10.29
N ILE A 96 -3.05 -3.13 -10.91
CA ILE A 96 -2.39 -4.36 -10.49
C ILE A 96 -0.95 -4.06 -10.13
N PHE A 97 -0.55 -4.47 -8.93
CA PHE A 97 0.78 -4.29 -8.38
C PHE A 97 1.36 -5.62 -7.91
N GLN A 98 2.67 -5.72 -7.88
CA GLN A 98 3.32 -6.77 -7.10
C GLN A 98 3.00 -6.57 -5.61
N LYS A 99 2.72 -7.64 -4.87
CA LYS A 99 2.32 -7.58 -3.45
C LYS A 99 3.29 -6.78 -2.59
N SER A 100 4.59 -6.94 -2.82
CA SER A 100 5.65 -6.24 -2.09
C SER A 100 5.73 -4.74 -2.38
N ALA A 101 5.07 -4.25 -3.43
CA ALA A 101 5.07 -2.83 -3.74
C ALA A 101 4.11 -1.99 -2.88
N PHE A 102 3.19 -2.60 -2.15
CA PHE A 102 2.26 -1.86 -1.29
C PHE A 102 2.97 -1.33 -0.05
N LEU A 103 3.00 -0.01 0.12
CA LEU A 103 3.56 0.64 1.30
C LEU A 103 2.47 1.10 2.26
N ALA A 104 1.55 1.95 1.81
CA ALA A 104 0.44 2.47 2.61
C ALA A 104 -0.70 2.99 1.72
N SER A 105 -1.90 3.12 2.26
CA SER A 105 -3.03 3.73 1.56
C SER A 105 -4.02 4.42 2.49
N GLU A 106 -4.87 5.28 1.93
CA GLU A 106 -6.10 5.72 2.58
C GLU A 106 -7.06 4.55 2.78
N ALA A 107 -7.93 4.65 3.79
CA ALA A 107 -8.85 3.57 4.20
C ALA A 107 -9.90 3.18 3.13
N GLY A 108 -10.13 4.01 2.12
CA GLY A 108 -11.05 3.71 1.01
C GLY A 108 -10.43 2.84 -0.09
N VAL A 109 -9.13 2.55 -0.02
CA VAL A 109 -8.44 1.68 -0.98
C VAL A 109 -8.58 0.23 -0.55
N GLU A 110 -8.92 -0.62 -1.49
CA GLU A 110 -9.15 -2.04 -1.31
C GLU A 110 -8.08 -2.87 -2.01
N LEU A 111 -7.52 -3.86 -1.30
CA LEU A 111 -6.51 -4.77 -1.82
C LEU A 111 -7.08 -6.18 -1.90
N SER A 112 -6.86 -6.86 -3.02
CA SER A 112 -7.21 -8.27 -3.19
C SER A 112 -6.13 -9.02 -3.96
N VAL A 113 -6.01 -10.32 -3.74
CA VAL A 113 -5.07 -11.15 -4.52
C VAL A 113 -5.60 -11.30 -5.94
N PHE A 114 -4.84 -10.83 -6.93
CA PHE A 114 -5.18 -10.97 -8.34
C PHE A 114 -4.68 -12.27 -8.92
N PHE A 115 -3.43 -12.63 -8.60
CA PHE A 115 -2.79 -13.80 -9.14
C PHE A 115 -1.74 -14.35 -8.17
N ASN A 116 -1.85 -15.65 -7.88
CA ASN A 116 -0.89 -16.36 -7.04
C ASN A 116 -0.39 -17.59 -7.82
N LYS A 117 0.73 -17.47 -8.51
CA LYS A 117 1.37 -18.61 -9.13
C LYS A 117 2.50 -19.09 -8.22
N LYS A 118 2.28 -20.21 -7.54
CA LYS A 118 3.37 -20.97 -6.97
C LYS A 118 4.15 -21.55 -8.15
N PHE A 119 5.15 -20.85 -8.64
CA PHE A 119 6.11 -21.42 -9.56
C PHE A 119 6.94 -22.46 -8.79
N SER A 120 6.65 -23.73 -9.03
CA SER A 120 7.56 -24.79 -8.67
C SER A 120 8.79 -24.63 -9.56
N SER A 121 9.93 -24.58 -8.90
CA SER A 121 11.28 -24.75 -9.41
C SER A 121 11.98 -23.58 -10.13
N GLY A 122 12.89 -22.98 -9.44
CA GLY A 122 14.27 -22.91 -9.90
C GLY A 122 14.76 -21.62 -10.54
N LEU A 123 13.95 -20.66 -10.95
CA LEU A 123 14.43 -19.48 -11.69
C LEU A 123 14.26 -18.13 -10.97
N PHE A 124 13.37 -18.04 -9.99
CA PHE A 124 13.16 -16.84 -9.19
C PHE A 124 12.96 -17.22 -7.72
N GLY A 125 14.04 -17.49 -7.00
CA GLY A 125 14.14 -17.65 -5.55
C GLY A 125 12.82 -17.96 -4.82
N GLY A 126 12.38 -19.19 -4.77
CA GLY A 126 11.44 -19.83 -3.82
C GLY A 126 10.19 -19.13 -3.32
N GLU A 127 10.05 -17.83 -3.44
CA GLU A 127 8.87 -17.06 -3.06
C GLU A 127 8.01 -16.80 -4.29
N GLY A 128 6.78 -17.33 -4.29
CA GLY A 128 5.87 -17.19 -5.42
C GLY A 128 5.60 -15.73 -5.77
N PHE A 129 5.54 -15.41 -7.05
CA PHE A 129 5.19 -14.09 -7.56
C PHE A 129 3.70 -13.84 -7.31
N ILE A 130 3.39 -12.92 -6.40
CA ILE A 130 2.01 -12.58 -6.03
C ILE A 130 1.69 -11.18 -6.54
N MET A 131 0.63 -11.09 -7.35
CA MET A 131 0.06 -9.83 -7.78
C MET A 131 -1.17 -9.48 -6.95
N GLN A 132 -1.28 -8.24 -6.56
CA GLN A 132 -2.44 -7.67 -5.88
C GLN A 132 -3.19 -6.73 -6.81
N LYS A 133 -4.50 -6.84 -6.78
CA LYS A 133 -5.41 -5.87 -7.38
C LYS A 133 -5.75 -4.81 -6.34
N VAL A 134 -5.64 -3.57 -6.77
CA VAL A 134 -5.98 -2.37 -6.01
C VAL A 134 -7.22 -1.74 -6.64
N SER A 135 -8.22 -1.45 -5.83
CA SER A 135 -9.50 -0.85 -6.23
C SER A 135 -10.04 0.06 -5.13
N GLY A 136 -11.29 0.49 -5.22
CA GLY A 136 -11.91 1.38 -4.24
C GLY A 136 -11.69 2.84 -4.58
N HIS A 137 -11.32 3.67 -3.59
CA HIS A 137 -11.05 5.09 -3.81
C HIS A 137 -10.06 5.65 -2.78
N GLY A 138 -9.24 6.60 -3.21
CA GLY A 138 -8.24 7.25 -2.36
C GLY A 138 -6.83 7.17 -2.93
N ILE A 139 -5.85 7.51 -2.11
CA ILE A 139 -4.44 7.50 -2.51
C ILE A 139 -3.78 6.23 -1.95
N MET A 140 -3.06 5.52 -2.82
CA MET A 140 -2.14 4.45 -2.45
C MET A 140 -0.71 4.88 -2.71
N PHE A 141 0.18 4.57 -1.78
CA PHE A 141 1.63 4.71 -1.95
C PHE A 141 2.23 3.33 -2.21
N ALA A 142 3.01 3.25 -3.29
CA ALA A 142 3.77 2.06 -3.62
C ALA A 142 5.27 2.36 -3.55
N GLU A 143 6.04 1.41 -3.02
CA GLU A 143 7.49 1.40 -3.02
C GLU A 143 8.02 0.49 -4.13
N PHE A 144 9.07 0.94 -4.80
CA PHE A 144 9.71 0.22 -5.89
C PHE A 144 11.21 0.19 -5.68
N ASP A 145 11.79 -0.98 -5.87
CA ASP A 145 13.24 -1.17 -5.85
C ASP A 145 13.87 -0.46 -7.05
N GLY A 146 14.81 0.43 -6.78
CA GLY A 146 15.49 1.23 -7.80
C GLY A 146 14.66 2.34 -8.41
N HIS A 147 14.88 2.62 -9.69
CA HIS A 147 14.26 3.70 -10.45
C HIS A 147 13.02 3.22 -11.22
N VAL A 148 11.93 3.99 -11.15
CA VAL A 148 10.69 3.68 -11.87
C VAL A 148 10.67 4.37 -13.23
N VAL A 149 10.44 3.59 -14.28
CA VAL A 149 10.19 4.08 -15.64
C VAL A 149 8.76 3.74 -16.02
N GLU A 150 8.05 4.71 -16.60
CA GLU A 150 6.66 4.54 -17.01
C GLU A 150 6.54 4.56 -18.52
N TYR A 151 5.74 3.65 -19.06
CA TYR A 151 5.41 3.57 -20.48
C TYR A 151 3.91 3.52 -20.66
N GLU A 152 3.39 4.37 -21.52
CA GLU A 152 2.00 4.30 -21.95
C GLU A 152 1.93 3.47 -23.24
N LEU A 153 1.33 2.28 -23.16
CA LEU A 153 1.20 1.36 -24.29
C LEU A 153 -0.13 1.57 -24.99
N GLN A 154 -0.08 1.86 -26.29
CA GLN A 154 -1.26 1.91 -27.13
C GLN A 154 -1.75 0.49 -27.47
N PRO A 155 -3.03 0.31 -27.86
CA PRO A 155 -3.52 -1.01 -28.27
C PRO A 155 -2.65 -1.66 -29.32
N GLY A 156 -2.19 -2.90 -29.05
CA GLY A 156 -1.30 -3.67 -29.91
C GLY A 156 0.20 -3.41 -29.73
N GLN A 157 0.60 -2.46 -28.88
CA GLN A 157 2.01 -2.29 -28.52
C GLN A 157 2.45 -3.28 -27.45
N GLN A 158 3.69 -3.71 -27.52
CA GLN A 158 4.32 -4.63 -26.59
C GLN A 158 5.71 -4.13 -26.21
N ILE A 159 6.13 -4.38 -24.99
CA ILE A 159 7.52 -4.26 -24.52
C ILE A 159 8.01 -5.67 -24.23
N VAL A 160 9.18 -6.01 -24.77
CA VAL A 160 9.84 -7.32 -24.59
C VAL A 160 11.16 -7.10 -23.87
#